data_2e1683f5e461b0d063903d678ae53919
#
_entry.id   2e1683f5e461b0d063903d678ae53919
#
_cell.length_a   1.000
_cell.length_b   1.000
_cell.length_c   1.000
_cell.angle_alpha   90.00
_cell.angle_beta   90.00
_cell.angle_gamma   90.00
#
_symmetry.space_group_name_H-M   'P 1'
#
loop_
_entity.id
_entity.type
_entity.pdbx_description
1 polymer ?
#
loop_
_entity_poly.entity_id
_entity_poly.type
_entity_poly.pdbx_seq_one_letter_code
_entity_poly.pdbx_strand_id
1 'polypeptide(L)'
;MGYFYDTTEKILIEQYVSEHMGEIKSKITEEAVFEAGIDLLIAEPTPERPFRSLVTCGMGAIPLELPQYLSMHRINRAELVLHLSPEWQLKSRLDWPIRLMHWLSRLPLDDASLIRDLAIFELDAFLEHDNPYRAVMLHYCNECHLLDPFVRLPRKDRVIFMELIPLLPAELDYIEAHSAEEFLRDVHRFLPLAADQTRQPVTKQLSGE
;
A
#
# COMPACT_ATOMS: atom_id res chain seq x y z
N MET A 1 7.33 21.76 -12.00
CA MET A 1 5.91 21.98 -11.61
C MET A 1 5.56 20.86 -10.67
N GLY A 2 5.26 21.15 -9.41
CA GLY A 2 5.08 20.09 -8.43
C GLY A 2 3.74 19.36 -8.57
N TYR A 3 3.69 18.12 -8.09
CA TYR A 3 2.49 17.29 -8.07
C TYR A 3 1.84 17.37 -6.68
N PHE A 4 0.67 18.00 -6.59
CA PHE A 4 -0.04 18.19 -5.33
C PHE A 4 -1.54 17.97 -5.54
N TYR A 5 -2.17 17.29 -4.61
CA TYR A 5 -3.62 17.32 -4.50
C TYR A 5 -4.07 18.71 -4.03
N ASP A 6 -5.15 19.19 -4.59
CA ASP A 6 -5.87 20.30 -3.99
C ASP A 6 -6.64 19.85 -2.72
N THR A 7 -7.22 20.80 -2.02
CA THR A 7 -7.97 20.52 -0.79
C THR A 7 -9.14 19.58 -1.02
N THR A 8 -9.83 19.68 -2.14
CA THR A 8 -10.98 18.82 -2.46
C THR A 8 -10.53 17.39 -2.74
N GLU A 9 -9.45 17.22 -3.48
CA GLU A 9 -8.88 15.91 -3.78
C GLU A 9 -8.41 15.20 -2.50
N LYS A 10 -7.73 15.91 -1.59
CA LYS A 10 -7.35 15.36 -0.28
C LYS A 10 -8.56 14.92 0.53
N ILE A 11 -9.60 15.74 0.61
CA ILE A 11 -10.84 15.41 1.33
C ILE A 11 -11.48 14.14 0.77
N LEU A 12 -11.51 13.97 -0.54
CA LEU A 12 -12.09 12.78 -1.17
C LEU A 12 -11.31 11.51 -0.81
N ILE A 13 -9.97 11.57 -0.79
CA ILE A 13 -9.13 10.44 -0.34
C ILE A 13 -9.37 10.15 1.15
N GLU A 14 -9.36 11.16 2.01
CA GLU A 14 -9.58 11.01 3.45
C GLU A 14 -10.97 10.44 3.77
N GLN A 15 -12.01 10.89 3.06
CA GLN A 15 -13.36 10.34 3.20
C GLN A 15 -13.41 8.88 2.81
N TYR A 16 -12.84 8.52 1.66
CA TYR A 16 -12.80 7.13 1.20
C TYR A 16 -12.07 6.24 2.20
N VAL A 17 -10.91 6.66 2.70
CA VAL A 17 -10.16 5.90 3.72
C VAL A 17 -11.00 5.72 4.99
N SER A 18 -11.66 6.78 5.46
CA SER A 18 -12.48 6.71 6.67
C SER A 18 -13.69 5.80 6.52
N GLU A 19 -14.31 5.78 5.34
CA GLU A 19 -15.49 4.95 5.05
C GLU A 19 -15.14 3.47 4.86
N HIS A 20 -13.95 3.19 4.32
CA HIS A 20 -13.62 1.84 3.86
C HIS A 20 -12.47 1.17 4.63
N MET A 21 -11.60 1.96 5.30
CA MET A 21 -10.40 1.44 5.96
C MET A 21 -10.38 1.70 7.47
N GLY A 22 -11.31 2.48 7.99
CA GLY A 22 -11.44 2.81 9.41
C GLY A 22 -11.17 4.28 9.71
N GLU A 23 -11.48 4.70 10.94
CA GLU A 23 -11.35 6.09 11.38
C GLU A 23 -9.89 6.56 11.31
N ILE A 24 -9.64 7.68 10.64
CA ILE A 24 -8.31 8.29 10.60
C ILE A 24 -8.04 8.97 11.95
N LYS A 25 -7.19 8.37 12.77
CA LYS A 25 -6.82 8.90 14.09
C LYS A 25 -5.68 9.89 14.05
N SER A 26 -4.76 9.70 13.12
CA SER A 26 -3.58 10.55 13.01
C SER A 26 -3.09 10.63 11.58
N LYS A 27 -2.30 11.66 11.34
CA LYS A 27 -1.72 11.96 10.04
C LYS A 27 -0.25 12.35 10.22
N ILE A 28 0.61 11.74 9.45
CA ILE A 28 2.01 12.14 9.37
C ILE A 28 2.12 13.04 8.14
N THR A 29 2.15 14.35 8.40
CA THR A 29 2.36 15.34 7.36
C THR A 29 3.85 15.47 7.11
N GLU A 30 4.25 15.33 5.87
CA GLU A 30 5.60 15.66 5.44
C GLU A 30 5.64 17.14 5.07
N GLU A 31 6.62 17.87 5.61
CA GLU A 31 6.86 19.22 5.09
C GLU A 31 7.14 19.08 3.60
N ALA A 32 6.43 19.88 2.80
CA ALA A 32 6.53 19.84 1.34
C ALA A 32 7.96 20.24 0.90
N VAL A 33 8.86 19.30 1.05
CA VAL A 33 10.22 19.38 0.54
C VAL A 33 10.20 18.67 -0.79
N PHE A 34 10.41 19.40 -1.90
CA PHE A 34 10.42 18.87 -3.27
C PHE A 34 9.07 18.89 -4.02
N GLU A 35 8.98 18.10 -5.07
CA GLU A 35 7.99 18.17 -6.14
C GLU A 35 6.62 17.59 -5.81
N ALA A 36 6.45 16.94 -4.66
CA ALA A 36 5.19 16.34 -4.22
C ALA A 36 4.97 16.46 -2.70
N GLY A 37 3.74 16.70 -2.28
CA GLY A 37 3.32 16.69 -0.87
C GLY A 37 2.49 15.44 -0.58
N ILE A 38 3.11 14.43 0.07
CA ILE A 38 2.48 13.14 0.34
C ILE A 38 2.36 12.97 1.87
N ASP A 39 1.13 12.95 2.34
CA ASP A 39 0.81 12.67 3.74
C ASP A 39 0.60 11.16 3.94
N LEU A 40 0.85 10.65 5.15
CA LEU A 40 0.43 9.30 5.54
C LEU A 40 -0.76 9.40 6.52
N LEU A 41 -1.86 8.81 6.15
CA LEU A 41 -3.04 8.66 6.99
C LEU A 41 -2.90 7.37 7.79
N ILE A 42 -3.25 7.40 9.07
CA ILE A 42 -3.26 6.24 9.95
C ILE A 42 -4.70 5.95 10.33
N ALA A 43 -5.28 4.93 9.70
CA ALA A 43 -6.63 4.44 9.98
C ALA A 43 -6.57 3.31 11.02
N GLU A 44 -7.42 3.42 12.05
CA GLU A 44 -7.44 2.48 13.16
C GLU A 44 -8.24 1.20 12.83
N PRO A 45 -7.94 0.09 13.53
CA PRO A 45 -8.69 -1.15 13.36
C PRO A 45 -10.18 -0.99 13.63
N THR A 46 -11.00 -1.76 12.91
CA THR A 46 -12.43 -1.94 13.19
C THR A 46 -12.72 -3.41 13.51
N PRO A 47 -13.90 -3.78 14.04
CA PRO A 47 -14.25 -5.18 14.26
C PRO A 47 -14.19 -6.04 12.99
N GLU A 48 -14.53 -5.46 11.83
CA GLU A 48 -14.51 -6.14 10.53
C GLU A 48 -13.11 -6.16 9.92
N ARG A 49 -12.24 -5.23 10.33
CA ARG A 49 -10.89 -5.05 9.84
C ARG A 49 -9.91 -4.92 11.01
N PRO A 50 -9.51 -6.04 11.60
CA PRO A 50 -8.72 -6.05 12.84
C PRO A 50 -7.23 -5.73 12.60
N PHE A 51 -6.94 -4.72 11.81
CA PHE A 51 -5.59 -4.23 11.53
C PHE A 51 -5.59 -2.71 11.31
N ARG A 52 -4.47 -2.09 11.59
CA ARG A 52 -4.23 -0.68 11.31
C ARG A 52 -3.79 -0.51 9.87
N SER A 53 -4.26 0.54 9.19
CA SER A 53 -3.85 0.83 7.81
C SER A 53 -3.06 2.13 7.74
N LEU A 54 -1.86 2.07 7.15
CA LEU A 54 -1.14 3.25 6.70
C LEU A 54 -1.50 3.50 5.25
N VAL A 55 -1.97 4.69 4.92
CA VAL A 55 -2.42 5.03 3.57
C VAL A 55 -1.75 6.32 3.13
N THR A 56 -1.18 6.35 1.93
CA THR A 56 -0.69 7.60 1.35
C THR A 56 -1.85 8.51 0.97
N CYS A 57 -1.64 9.81 1.03
CA CYS A 57 -2.56 10.82 0.53
C CYS A 57 -1.75 11.92 -0.17
N GLY A 58 -1.68 11.83 -1.47
CA GLY A 58 -0.91 12.75 -2.29
C GLY A 58 -0.07 12.08 -3.38
N MET A 59 0.24 10.78 -3.27
CA MET A 59 0.94 10.05 -4.33
C MET A 59 0.12 10.07 -5.63
N GLY A 60 -1.19 9.91 -5.54
CA GLY A 60 -2.07 9.95 -6.69
C GLY A 60 -2.16 11.31 -7.38
N ALA A 61 -1.50 12.37 -6.89
CA ALA A 61 -1.29 13.59 -7.67
C ALA A 61 -0.31 13.36 -8.83
N ILE A 62 0.55 12.32 -8.73
CA ILE A 62 1.52 11.93 -9.76
C ILE A 62 0.84 10.95 -10.72
N PRO A 63 0.74 11.24 -12.03
CA PRO A 63 0.21 10.29 -13.00
C PRO A 63 1.11 9.05 -13.11
N LEU A 64 0.49 7.86 -13.19
CA LEU A 64 1.19 6.59 -13.36
C LEU A 64 1.07 6.06 -14.79
N GLU A 65 2.05 5.28 -15.21
CA GLU A 65 2.02 4.50 -16.45
C GLU A 65 1.38 3.13 -16.18
N LEU A 66 0.06 3.08 -16.10
CA LEU A 66 -0.69 1.86 -15.82
C LEU A 66 -1.07 1.13 -17.13
N PRO A 67 -1.35 -0.19 -17.07
CA PRO A 67 -1.80 -0.97 -18.22
C PRO A 67 -2.98 -0.33 -18.96
N GLN A 68 -3.02 -0.51 -20.27
CA GLN A 68 -4.01 0.14 -21.14
C GLN A 68 -5.46 -0.08 -20.70
N TYR A 69 -5.80 -1.26 -20.18
CA TYR A 69 -7.15 -1.55 -19.70
C TYR A 69 -7.57 -0.66 -18.52
N LEU A 70 -6.64 -0.27 -17.65
CA LEU A 70 -6.89 0.67 -16.56
C LEU A 70 -7.00 2.10 -17.07
N SER A 71 -6.10 2.50 -17.95
CA SER A 71 -6.08 3.86 -18.51
C SER A 71 -7.32 4.16 -19.36
N MET A 72 -7.90 3.17 -20.05
CA MET A 72 -9.19 3.30 -20.74
C MET A 72 -10.33 3.67 -19.79
N HIS A 73 -10.25 3.26 -18.52
CA HIS A 73 -11.20 3.62 -17.47
C HIS A 73 -10.79 4.87 -16.69
N ARG A 74 -9.77 5.61 -17.17
CA ARG A 74 -9.17 6.78 -16.50
C ARG A 74 -8.58 6.44 -15.11
N ILE A 75 -8.20 5.23 -14.90
CA ILE A 75 -7.44 4.78 -13.74
C ILE A 75 -5.97 4.95 -14.11
N ASN A 76 -5.37 6.05 -13.67
CA ASN A 76 -3.99 6.40 -13.95
C ASN A 76 -3.29 6.98 -12.72
N ARG A 77 -3.85 6.75 -11.55
CA ARG A 77 -3.37 7.26 -10.27
C ARG A 77 -3.55 6.21 -9.19
N ALA A 78 -2.65 6.19 -8.22
CA ALA A 78 -2.75 5.27 -7.10
C ALA A 78 -2.36 5.92 -5.77
N GLU A 79 -2.93 5.43 -4.69
CA GLU A 79 -2.41 5.55 -3.34
C GLU A 79 -1.95 4.18 -2.84
N LEU A 80 -1.00 4.15 -1.93
CA LEU A 80 -0.47 2.94 -1.33
C LEU A 80 -1.14 2.67 0.01
N VAL A 81 -1.33 1.38 0.31
CA VAL A 81 -1.87 0.91 1.59
C VAL A 81 -0.95 -0.14 2.17
N LEU A 82 -0.55 0.01 3.42
CA LEU A 82 0.16 -1.01 4.19
C LEU A 82 -0.63 -1.33 5.45
N HIS A 83 -0.98 -2.60 5.62
CA HIS A 83 -1.66 -3.08 6.82
C HIS A 83 -0.67 -3.54 7.88
N LEU A 84 -0.92 -3.14 9.12
CA LEU A 84 -0.13 -3.50 10.30
C LEU A 84 -1.02 -4.21 11.33
N SER A 85 -0.46 -5.14 12.10
CA SER A 85 -1.21 -5.72 13.22
C SER A 85 -1.69 -4.63 14.19
N PRO A 86 -2.80 -4.83 14.92
CA PRO A 86 -3.32 -3.83 15.85
C PRO A 86 -2.32 -3.46 16.95
N GLU A 87 -1.48 -4.43 17.33
CA GLU A 87 -0.44 -4.29 18.36
C GLU A 87 0.78 -3.50 17.87
N TRP A 88 0.89 -3.29 16.55
CA TRP A 88 2.03 -2.54 16.00
C TRP A 88 2.03 -1.11 16.48
N GLN A 89 3.08 -0.73 17.21
CA GLN A 89 3.25 0.62 17.71
C GLN A 89 4.19 1.41 16.79
N LEU A 90 3.65 2.40 16.14
CA LEU A 90 4.45 3.39 15.41
C LEU A 90 5.02 4.38 16.43
N LYS A 91 6.32 4.25 16.71
CA LYS A 91 7.01 5.03 17.76
C LYS A 91 7.65 6.29 17.22
N SER A 92 8.05 6.27 15.97
CA SER A 92 8.76 7.39 15.35
C SER A 92 8.53 7.42 13.83
N ARG A 93 8.86 8.57 13.22
CA ARG A 93 8.91 8.70 11.75
C ARG A 93 10.01 7.85 11.09
N LEU A 94 10.91 7.28 11.89
CA LEU A 94 12.00 6.43 11.40
C LEU A 94 11.63 4.95 11.35
N ASP A 95 10.47 4.58 11.87
CA ASP A 95 9.97 3.20 11.82
C ASP A 95 9.88 2.74 10.36
N TRP A 96 10.31 1.51 10.08
CA TRP A 96 10.44 1.02 8.71
C TRP A 96 9.14 1.11 7.88
N PRO A 97 7.92 0.89 8.43
CA PRO A 97 6.70 1.03 7.63
C PRO A 97 6.52 2.45 7.09
N ILE A 98 6.79 3.47 7.92
CA ILE A 98 6.67 4.87 7.55
C ILE A 98 7.72 5.24 6.49
N ARG A 99 8.98 4.84 6.72
CA ARG A 99 10.07 5.09 5.77
C ARG A 99 9.81 4.42 4.42
N LEU A 100 9.33 3.17 4.45
CA LEU A 100 8.97 2.43 3.25
C LEU A 100 7.87 3.15 2.45
N MET A 101 6.77 3.53 3.12
CA MET A 101 5.66 4.23 2.49
C MET A 101 6.11 5.55 1.84
N HIS A 102 6.95 6.31 2.52
CA HIS A 102 7.51 7.55 1.97
C HIS A 102 8.43 7.31 0.78
N TRP A 103 9.25 6.26 0.83
CA TRP A 103 10.14 5.92 -0.28
C TRP A 103 9.36 5.47 -1.52
N LEU A 104 8.47 4.48 -1.36
CA LEU A 104 7.69 3.94 -2.48
C LEU A 104 6.78 4.99 -3.11
N SER A 105 6.16 5.84 -2.30
CA SER A 105 5.24 6.86 -2.82
C SER A 105 5.93 7.93 -3.68
N ARG A 106 7.25 8.00 -3.65
CA ARG A 106 8.04 8.94 -4.46
C ARG A 106 8.66 8.33 -5.72
N LEU A 107 8.73 6.99 -5.79
CA LEU A 107 9.27 6.32 -6.98
C LEU A 107 8.65 6.82 -8.29
N PRO A 108 7.35 7.14 -8.38
CA PRO A 108 6.76 7.66 -9.62
C PRO A 108 7.32 9.00 -10.10
N LEU A 109 8.00 9.76 -9.24
CA LEU A 109 8.69 10.99 -9.65
C LEU A 109 9.91 10.69 -10.52
N ASP A 110 10.56 9.56 -10.26
CA ASP A 110 11.74 9.11 -11.00
C ASP A 110 11.35 8.23 -12.18
N ASP A 111 10.47 7.25 -11.93
CA ASP A 111 9.97 6.29 -12.93
C ASP A 111 8.56 5.81 -12.57
N ALA A 112 7.56 6.34 -13.27
CA ALA A 112 6.14 6.02 -13.05
C ALA A 112 5.79 4.54 -13.35
N SER A 113 6.63 3.81 -14.10
CA SER A 113 6.41 2.40 -14.44
C SER A 113 6.75 1.43 -13.29
N LEU A 114 7.46 1.90 -12.27
CA LEU A 114 7.82 1.08 -11.11
C LEU A 114 6.59 0.70 -10.27
N ILE A 115 5.59 1.55 -10.23
CA ILE A 115 4.36 1.31 -9.48
C ILE A 115 3.37 0.53 -10.36
N ARG A 116 3.42 -0.77 -10.26
CA ARG A 116 2.55 -1.69 -11.01
C ARG A 116 2.18 -2.90 -10.16
N ASP A 117 1.13 -3.57 -10.56
CA ASP A 117 0.71 -4.83 -9.93
C ASP A 117 1.84 -5.87 -9.97
N LEU A 118 1.97 -6.63 -8.89
CA LEU A 118 2.99 -7.67 -8.70
C LEU A 118 4.46 -7.17 -8.70
N ALA A 119 4.68 -5.85 -8.64
CA ALA A 119 6.03 -5.33 -8.44
C ALA A 119 6.53 -5.71 -7.04
N ILE A 120 7.74 -6.26 -6.97
CA ILE A 120 8.39 -6.66 -5.71
C ILE A 120 9.57 -5.73 -5.44
N PHE A 121 9.64 -5.23 -4.23
CA PHE A 121 10.69 -4.34 -3.76
C PHE A 121 11.37 -4.97 -2.55
N GLU A 122 12.69 -5.16 -2.65
CA GLU A 122 13.52 -5.65 -1.55
C GLU A 122 13.64 -4.59 -0.44
N LEU A 123 13.64 -5.06 0.81
CA LEU A 123 13.67 -4.19 1.98
C LEU A 123 15.05 -4.03 2.60
N ASP A 124 16.11 -4.52 2.02
CA ASP A 124 17.46 -4.55 2.61
C ASP A 124 17.93 -3.16 3.10
N ALA A 125 17.57 -2.09 2.39
CA ALA A 125 17.87 -0.71 2.79
C ALA A 125 17.05 -0.21 4.00
N PHE A 126 15.98 -0.91 4.39
CA PHE A 126 15.03 -0.51 5.44
C PHE A 126 15.09 -1.43 6.66
N LEU A 127 15.89 -2.51 6.58
CA LEU A 127 15.94 -3.51 7.62
C LEU A 127 16.61 -2.96 8.88
N GLU A 128 15.81 -2.79 9.91
CA GLU A 128 16.28 -2.90 11.29
C GLU A 128 16.54 -4.38 11.58
N HIS A 129 17.46 -4.68 12.49
CA HIS A 129 17.90 -6.07 12.77
C HIS A 129 16.76 -7.04 13.10
N ASP A 130 15.61 -6.52 13.51
CA ASP A 130 14.45 -7.31 13.97
C ASP A 130 13.30 -7.37 12.94
N ASN A 131 13.46 -6.84 11.73
CA ASN A 131 12.42 -6.92 10.72
C ASN A 131 12.40 -8.32 10.06
N PRO A 132 11.31 -9.10 10.18
CA PRO A 132 11.25 -10.44 9.60
C PRO A 132 11.05 -10.45 8.08
N TYR A 133 10.60 -9.32 7.50
CA TYR A 133 10.26 -9.22 6.09
C TYR A 133 11.49 -8.93 5.23
N ARG A 134 11.56 -9.50 4.03
CA ARG A 134 12.63 -9.30 3.07
C ARG A 134 12.23 -8.45 1.88
N ALA A 135 10.95 -8.47 1.56
CA ALA A 135 10.41 -7.71 0.43
C ALA A 135 9.00 -7.26 0.72
N VAL A 136 8.48 -6.39 -0.12
CA VAL A 136 7.04 -6.11 -0.25
C VAL A 136 6.63 -6.27 -1.69
N MET A 137 5.43 -6.78 -1.90
CA MET A 137 4.81 -6.88 -3.22
C MET A 137 3.64 -5.91 -3.31
N LEU A 138 3.54 -5.19 -4.42
CA LEU A 138 2.37 -4.37 -4.73
C LEU A 138 1.26 -5.25 -5.30
N HIS A 139 0.04 -5.02 -4.84
CA HIS A 139 -1.15 -5.63 -5.39
C HIS A 139 -2.32 -4.66 -5.38
N TYR A 140 -3.22 -4.78 -6.35
CA TYR A 140 -4.46 -4.03 -6.30
C TYR A 140 -5.25 -4.41 -5.05
N CYS A 141 -5.60 -3.42 -4.23
CA CYS A 141 -6.31 -3.65 -2.96
C CYS A 141 -7.66 -4.32 -3.21
N ASN A 142 -7.73 -5.64 -2.94
CA ASN A 142 -8.96 -6.42 -3.12
C ASN A 142 -9.96 -6.21 -1.99
N GLU A 143 -9.54 -5.63 -0.85
CA GLU A 143 -10.45 -5.33 0.25
C GLU A 143 -11.44 -4.23 -0.07
N CYS A 144 -11.11 -3.39 -1.02
CA CYS A 144 -12.07 -2.46 -1.59
C CYS A 144 -13.05 -3.19 -2.52
N HIS A 145 -13.56 -4.38 -2.13
CA HIS A 145 -14.67 -5.11 -2.79
C HIS A 145 -15.98 -4.32 -2.81
N LEU A 146 -15.86 -3.03 -2.81
CA LEU A 146 -16.96 -2.10 -2.85
C LEU A 146 -17.35 -1.86 -4.31
N LEU A 147 -18.59 -1.49 -4.48
CA LEU A 147 -19.18 -1.14 -5.76
C LEU A 147 -18.34 -0.11 -6.56
N ASP A 148 -17.45 0.62 -5.91
CA ASP A 148 -16.51 1.59 -6.50
C ASP A 148 -15.09 1.41 -5.89
N PRO A 149 -14.22 0.57 -6.48
CA PRO A 149 -12.87 0.28 -5.96
C PRO A 149 -11.87 1.44 -6.16
N PHE A 150 -12.33 2.63 -6.43
CA PHE A 150 -11.51 3.80 -6.71
C PHE A 150 -12.18 5.11 -6.27
N VAL A 151 -11.37 6.09 -5.95
CA VAL A 151 -11.83 7.47 -5.75
C VAL A 151 -11.90 8.22 -7.08
N ARG A 152 -13.00 8.91 -7.32
CA ARG A 152 -13.16 9.79 -8.49
C ARG A 152 -12.73 11.21 -8.15
N LEU A 153 -11.70 11.69 -8.80
CA LEU A 153 -11.26 13.07 -8.64
C LEU A 153 -12.12 14.03 -9.49
N PRO A 154 -12.18 15.33 -9.14
CA PRO A 154 -12.97 16.32 -9.87
C PRO A 154 -12.62 16.42 -11.35
N ARG A 155 -11.36 16.19 -11.72
CA ARG A 155 -10.88 16.17 -13.12
C ARG A 155 -11.22 14.89 -13.88
N LYS A 156 -12.07 14.02 -13.31
CA LYS A 156 -12.53 12.73 -13.85
C LYS A 156 -11.47 11.63 -13.85
N ASP A 157 -10.27 11.85 -13.34
CA ASP A 157 -9.30 10.78 -13.09
C ASP A 157 -9.75 9.95 -11.90
N ARG A 158 -9.28 8.70 -11.84
CA ARG A 158 -9.61 7.75 -10.79
C ARG A 158 -8.33 7.31 -10.11
N VAL A 159 -8.37 7.28 -8.78
CA VAL A 159 -7.30 6.81 -7.91
C VAL A 159 -7.67 5.42 -7.41
N ILE A 160 -6.84 4.43 -7.68
CA ILE A 160 -6.94 3.10 -7.07
C ILE A 160 -6.07 3.04 -5.82
N PHE A 161 -6.33 2.04 -4.98
CA PHE A 161 -5.47 1.74 -3.85
C PHE A 161 -4.66 0.48 -4.16
N MET A 162 -3.35 0.54 -3.90
CA MET A 162 -2.45 -0.60 -4.07
C MET A 162 -1.94 -1.02 -2.70
N GLU A 163 -2.20 -2.27 -2.37
CA GLU A 163 -1.76 -2.88 -1.11
C GLU A 163 -0.30 -3.28 -1.21
N LEU A 164 0.43 -3.02 -0.14
CA LEU A 164 1.77 -3.53 0.10
C LEU A 164 1.64 -4.83 0.89
N ILE A 165 1.97 -5.94 0.28
CA ILE A 165 2.00 -7.26 0.90
C ILE A 165 3.42 -7.52 1.42
N PRO A 166 3.66 -7.50 2.75
CA PRO A 166 4.97 -7.81 3.30
C PRO A 166 5.28 -9.29 3.12
N LEU A 167 6.46 -9.60 2.56
CA LEU A 167 6.89 -10.95 2.24
C LEU A 167 7.97 -11.43 3.22
N LEU A 168 7.72 -12.57 3.85
CA LEU A 168 8.70 -13.31 4.62
C LEU A 168 9.66 -14.07 3.68
N PRO A 169 10.87 -14.46 4.12
CA PRO A 169 11.82 -15.18 3.27
C PRO A 169 11.21 -16.39 2.55
N ALA A 170 10.49 -17.25 3.26
CA ALA A 170 9.87 -18.44 2.67
C ALA A 170 8.75 -18.13 1.65
N GLU A 171 8.11 -16.96 1.75
CA GLU A 171 7.12 -16.50 0.78
C GLU A 171 7.80 -15.98 -0.49
N LEU A 172 8.93 -15.31 -0.33
CA LEU A 172 9.75 -14.87 -1.45
C LEU A 172 10.34 -16.08 -2.20
N ASP A 173 10.90 -17.07 -1.47
CA ASP A 173 11.38 -18.34 -2.04
C ASP A 173 10.26 -19.05 -2.84
N TYR A 174 9.02 -19.02 -2.32
CA TYR A 174 7.86 -19.60 -3.03
C TYR A 174 7.59 -18.84 -4.34
N ILE A 175 7.60 -17.51 -4.31
CA ILE A 175 7.38 -16.68 -5.50
C ILE A 175 8.47 -16.92 -6.55
N GLU A 176 9.73 -17.06 -6.13
CA GLU A 176 10.84 -17.37 -7.05
C GLU A 176 10.71 -18.75 -7.69
N ALA A 177 10.19 -19.74 -6.94
CA ALA A 177 10.00 -21.10 -7.44
C ALA A 177 8.77 -21.27 -8.36
N HIS A 178 7.77 -20.42 -8.24
CA HIS A 178 6.48 -20.52 -8.94
C HIS A 178 6.17 -19.27 -9.75
N SER A 179 5.55 -18.27 -9.13
CA SER A 179 5.35 -16.90 -9.61
C SER A 179 4.59 -16.08 -8.58
N ALA A 180 4.55 -14.75 -8.75
CA ALA A 180 3.76 -13.87 -7.90
C ALA A 180 2.25 -14.10 -8.07
N GLU A 181 1.80 -14.40 -9.30
CA GLU A 181 0.39 -14.73 -9.62
C GLU A 181 -0.05 -16.01 -8.91
N GLU A 182 0.79 -17.05 -8.92
CA GLU A 182 0.49 -18.31 -8.23
C GLU A 182 0.45 -18.11 -6.73
N PHE A 183 1.42 -17.38 -6.18
CA PHE A 183 1.41 -17.02 -4.77
C PHE A 183 0.10 -16.34 -4.37
N LEU A 184 -0.31 -15.27 -5.07
CA LEU A 184 -1.56 -14.56 -4.77
C LEU A 184 -2.79 -15.46 -4.86
N ARG A 185 -2.87 -16.30 -5.89
CA ARG A 185 -3.97 -17.25 -6.04
C ARG A 185 -4.09 -18.19 -4.83
N ASP A 186 -2.95 -18.69 -4.37
CA ASP A 186 -2.90 -19.69 -3.31
C ASP A 186 -3.11 -19.07 -1.92
N VAL A 187 -2.70 -17.81 -1.71
CA VAL A 187 -2.87 -17.10 -0.45
C VAL A 187 -4.12 -16.20 -0.40
N HIS A 188 -4.89 -16.12 -1.47
CA HIS A 188 -6.05 -15.23 -1.60
C HIS A 188 -6.98 -15.21 -0.36
N ARG A 189 -7.22 -16.38 0.25
CA ARG A 189 -8.08 -16.51 1.43
C ARG A 189 -7.49 -15.91 2.72
N PHE A 190 -6.20 -15.56 2.72
CA PHE A 190 -5.50 -14.99 3.86
C PHE A 190 -5.27 -13.49 3.72
N LEU A 191 -5.62 -12.92 2.56
CA LEU A 191 -5.49 -11.49 2.33
C LEU A 191 -6.54 -10.71 3.14
N PRO A 192 -6.17 -9.51 3.62
CA PRO A 192 -4.87 -8.86 3.52
C PRO A 192 -3.83 -9.47 4.48
N LEU A 193 -2.58 -9.51 4.05
CA LEU A 193 -1.47 -9.92 4.90
C LEU A 193 -0.90 -8.70 5.63
N ALA A 194 -1.38 -8.47 6.86
CA ALA A 194 -0.84 -7.40 7.69
C ALA A 194 0.60 -7.70 8.13
N ALA A 195 1.43 -6.65 8.24
CA ALA A 195 2.72 -6.77 8.87
C ALA A 195 2.54 -7.02 10.37
N ASP A 196 3.08 -8.14 10.86
CA ASP A 196 3.08 -8.58 12.24
C ASP A 196 4.46 -9.17 12.55
N GLN A 197 5.06 -8.80 13.68
CA GLN A 197 6.39 -9.31 14.08
C GLN A 197 6.40 -10.80 14.36
N THR A 198 5.23 -11.38 14.61
CA THR A 198 5.04 -12.80 14.95
C THR A 198 4.42 -13.63 13.84
N ARG A 199 4.12 -13.00 12.69
CA ARG A 199 3.47 -13.68 11.56
C ARG A 199 4.32 -14.84 11.05
N GLN A 200 3.67 -15.98 10.89
CA GLN A 200 4.29 -17.14 10.25
C GLN A 200 4.05 -17.09 8.71
N PRO A 201 4.95 -17.68 7.91
CA PRO A 201 4.74 -17.77 6.47
C PRO A 201 3.43 -18.49 6.14
N VAL A 202 2.61 -17.89 5.28
CA VAL A 202 1.36 -18.50 4.82
C VAL A 202 1.61 -19.75 3.95
N THR A 203 2.78 -19.87 3.35
CA THR A 203 3.20 -21.05 2.57
C THR A 203 3.22 -22.33 3.38
N LYS A 204 3.49 -22.26 4.70
CA LYS A 204 3.36 -23.44 5.61
C LYS A 204 1.94 -23.97 5.71
N GLN A 205 0.95 -23.10 5.56
CA GLN A 205 -0.46 -23.47 5.58
C GLN A 205 -0.95 -24.07 4.27
N LEU A 206 -0.19 -23.84 3.18
CA LEU A 206 -0.46 -24.43 1.86
C LEU A 206 0.09 -25.85 1.76
N SER A 207 1.21 -26.14 2.42
CA SER A 207 1.84 -27.46 2.43
C SER A 207 1.18 -28.47 3.39
N GLY A 208 0.25 -28.03 4.21
CA GLY A 208 -0.46 -28.91 5.17
C GLY A 208 0.38 -29.36 6.36
N GLU A 209 1.50 -28.65 6.64
CA GLU A 209 2.37 -28.88 7.79
C GLU A 209 1.95 -28.07 9.03
#